data_3ebeb6fd1be2f49f9b3eeafd07b80511
#
_entry.id   3ebeb6fd1be2f49f9b3eeafd07b80511
#
_cell.length_a   1.000
_cell.length_b   1.000
_cell.length_c   1.000
_cell.angle_alpha   90.00
_cell.angle_beta   90.00
_cell.angle_gamma   90.00
#
_symmetry.space_group_name_H-M   'P 1'
#
loop_
_entity.id
_entity.type
_entity.pdbx_description
1 polymer ?
#
loop_
_entity_poly.entity_id
_entity_poly.type
_entity_poly.pdbx_seq_one_letter_code
_entity_poly.pdbx_strand_id
1 'polypeptide(L)'
;MMSTMSSPTSSPRKEMKDKETMFHVIHKVPSGDGPYVRAKHAQLVEKDPEAAIVWFWKSINAGDRVESALKDMAVVMKQLDRAEEAIEAIKSFRGLCPKQAQESLDNVLIDLYKKCGRVDEQIMLLKQKLRMIYIGEAFNGKPTKTARSHGKKFQVSVQQETSRILGNLAWAYMQKSNFISAEVVYRKAQMIDPDANKACNLCHCLIKQARYDEARLILEDVLRGKHPGSSDLRTRARAEELLSEIESKQPPVLVQPGLEPEEYDFAVELERLLSAWAPPRTRRLPIFEEITPFRDQMAC
;
A
#
# COMPACT_ATOMS: atom_id res chain seq x y z
N MET A 1 2.95 15.00 68.66
CA MET A 1 3.43 14.36 67.42
C MET A 1 2.22 14.29 66.47
N MET A 2 2.12 15.24 65.55
CA MET A 2 1.10 15.29 64.54
C MET A 2 1.77 15.02 63.19
N SER A 3 1.38 13.94 62.56
CA SER A 3 1.88 13.55 61.22
C SER A 3 0.91 14.07 60.20
N THR A 4 1.35 15.05 59.40
CA THR A 4 0.60 15.63 58.27
C THR A 4 0.82 14.77 57.04
N MET A 5 -0.24 14.14 56.52
CA MET A 5 -0.23 13.45 55.23
C MET A 5 -0.41 14.46 54.10
N SER A 6 0.59 14.55 53.25
CA SER A 6 0.57 15.35 52.04
C SER A 6 -0.13 14.57 50.94
N SER A 7 -1.14 15.16 50.30
CA SER A 7 -1.78 14.72 49.09
C SER A 7 -0.83 14.85 47.89
N PRO A 8 -0.83 13.94 46.90
CA PRO A 8 -0.03 14.10 45.69
C PRO A 8 -0.74 15.10 44.76
N THR A 9 -0.09 16.25 44.52
CA THR A 9 -0.47 17.19 43.48
C THR A 9 -0.29 16.55 42.09
N SER A 10 -1.35 16.47 41.34
CA SER A 10 -1.33 16.07 39.92
C SER A 10 -0.44 17.02 39.12
N SER A 11 0.50 16.43 38.37
CA SER A 11 1.51 17.14 37.62
C SER A 11 0.90 18.03 36.50
N PRO A 12 1.25 19.33 36.41
CA PRO A 12 0.68 20.26 35.42
C PRO A 12 0.97 19.85 33.96
N ARG A 13 1.92 18.94 33.74
CA ARG A 13 2.30 18.42 32.42
C ARG A 13 1.29 17.45 31.81
N LYS A 14 0.47 16.77 32.62
CA LYS A 14 -0.57 15.84 32.17
C LYS A 14 -1.83 16.58 31.74
N GLU A 15 -2.22 17.60 32.50
CA GLU A 15 -3.36 18.47 32.17
C GLU A 15 -3.12 19.30 30.89
N MET A 16 -1.88 19.74 30.63
CA MET A 16 -1.55 20.46 29.39
C MET A 16 -1.61 19.56 28.16
N LYS A 17 -1.16 18.29 28.25
CA LYS A 17 -1.29 17.33 27.16
C LYS A 17 -2.75 16.98 26.85
N ASP A 18 -3.56 16.79 27.85
CA ASP A 18 -4.99 16.49 27.69
C ASP A 18 -5.75 17.69 27.08
N LYS A 19 -5.42 18.92 27.46
CA LYS A 19 -5.99 20.15 26.86
C LYS A 19 -5.54 20.35 25.40
N GLU A 20 -4.27 20.11 25.05
CA GLU A 20 -3.80 20.19 23.67
C GLU A 20 -4.45 19.10 22.78
N THR A 21 -4.61 17.89 23.30
CA THR A 21 -5.26 16.78 22.58
C THR A 21 -6.74 17.09 22.37
N MET A 22 -7.43 17.62 23.37
CA MET A 22 -8.83 18.04 23.27
C MET A 22 -9.02 19.20 22.28
N PHE A 23 -8.14 20.19 22.30
CA PHE A 23 -8.17 21.31 21.37
C PHE A 23 -7.97 20.86 19.91
N HIS A 24 -7.07 19.88 19.69
CA HIS A 24 -6.83 19.30 18.37
C HIS A 24 -7.99 18.46 17.86
N VAL A 25 -8.73 17.80 18.76
CA VAL A 25 -9.93 17.01 18.44
C VAL A 25 -11.10 17.94 18.08
N ILE A 26 -11.34 18.98 18.85
CA ILE A 26 -12.43 19.94 18.62
C ILE A 26 -12.29 20.62 17.24
N HIS A 27 -11.08 20.94 16.79
CA HIS A 27 -10.85 21.51 15.46
C HIS A 27 -11.12 20.56 14.30
N LYS A 28 -11.23 19.25 14.55
CA LYS A 28 -11.55 18.24 13.52
C LYS A 28 -13.04 17.96 13.40
N VAL A 29 -13.84 18.32 14.38
CA VAL A 29 -15.29 18.19 14.31
C VAL A 29 -15.84 19.34 13.48
N PRO A 30 -16.57 19.10 12.38
CA PRO A 30 -17.21 20.14 11.61
C PRO A 30 -18.25 20.87 12.47
N SER A 31 -18.50 22.14 12.17
CA SER A 31 -19.57 22.92 12.80
C SER A 31 -20.95 22.53 12.22
N GLY A 32 -21.99 22.58 13.06
CA GLY A 32 -23.39 22.28 12.72
C GLY A 32 -23.97 21.14 13.53
N ASP A 33 -25.27 20.86 13.33
CA ASP A 33 -26.04 19.84 14.07
C ASP A 33 -26.45 18.64 13.19
N GLY A 34 -25.95 18.56 11.96
CA GLY A 34 -26.28 17.48 11.04
C GLY A 34 -25.82 16.10 11.54
N PRO A 35 -26.39 15.01 11.01
CA PRO A 35 -26.05 13.66 11.42
C PRO A 35 -24.56 13.34 11.23
N TYR A 36 -23.91 13.87 10.18
CA TYR A 36 -22.47 13.71 9.98
C TYR A 36 -21.64 14.37 11.09
N VAL A 37 -22.04 15.56 11.54
CA VAL A 37 -21.34 16.26 12.63
C VAL A 37 -21.46 15.50 13.94
N ARG A 38 -22.66 14.98 14.25
CA ARG A 38 -22.88 14.13 15.42
C ARG A 38 -22.06 12.84 15.35
N ALA A 39 -21.96 12.21 14.19
CA ALA A 39 -21.10 11.05 13.97
C ALA A 39 -19.62 11.38 14.26
N LYS A 40 -19.12 12.52 13.77
CA LYS A 40 -17.77 12.96 14.04
C LYS A 40 -17.54 13.29 15.52
N HIS A 41 -18.53 13.84 16.20
CA HIS A 41 -18.47 14.11 17.64
C HIS A 41 -18.38 12.79 18.43
N ALA A 42 -19.26 11.82 18.16
CA ALA A 42 -19.23 10.50 18.77
C ALA A 42 -17.85 9.81 18.52
N GLN A 43 -17.33 9.88 17.28
CA GLN A 43 -16.05 9.28 16.93
C GLN A 43 -14.84 9.92 17.65
N LEU A 44 -14.78 11.25 17.69
CA LEU A 44 -13.55 11.97 18.05
C LEU A 44 -13.54 12.48 19.48
N VAL A 45 -14.71 12.86 20.02
CA VAL A 45 -14.86 13.46 21.35
C VAL A 45 -15.31 12.41 22.37
N GLU A 46 -16.44 11.75 22.11
CA GLU A 46 -16.98 10.74 23.00
C GLU A 46 -16.19 9.43 22.95
N LYS A 47 -15.46 9.21 21.83
CA LYS A 47 -14.70 7.98 21.56
C LYS A 47 -15.58 6.72 21.60
N ASP A 48 -16.83 6.88 21.20
CA ASP A 48 -17.80 5.80 21.05
C ASP A 48 -17.93 5.42 19.56
N PRO A 49 -17.23 4.38 19.10
CA PRO A 49 -17.25 3.99 17.71
C PRO A 49 -18.59 3.38 17.28
N GLU A 50 -19.33 2.72 18.16
CA GLU A 50 -20.63 2.14 17.83
C GLU A 50 -21.69 3.24 17.63
N ALA A 51 -21.75 4.21 18.53
CA ALA A 51 -22.60 5.39 18.35
C ALA A 51 -22.21 6.16 17.08
N ALA A 52 -20.92 6.30 16.77
CA ALA A 52 -20.46 6.95 15.56
C ALA A 52 -20.98 6.24 14.31
N ILE A 53 -20.95 4.90 14.24
CA ILE A 53 -21.48 4.11 13.11
C ILE A 53 -22.98 4.37 12.92
N VAL A 54 -23.76 4.39 14.01
CA VAL A 54 -25.20 4.67 13.94
C VAL A 54 -25.46 6.06 13.35
N TRP A 55 -24.70 7.07 13.77
CA TRP A 55 -24.84 8.43 13.25
C TRP A 55 -24.33 8.56 11.81
N PHE A 56 -23.29 7.83 11.40
CA PHE A 56 -22.86 7.79 10.00
C PHE A 56 -23.94 7.16 9.11
N TRP A 57 -24.60 6.09 9.55
CA TRP A 57 -25.76 5.53 8.84
C TRP A 57 -26.90 6.54 8.67
N LYS A 58 -27.23 7.28 9.74
CA LYS A 58 -28.24 8.36 9.65
C LYS A 58 -27.83 9.44 8.66
N SER A 59 -26.54 9.78 8.61
CA SER A 59 -25.98 10.74 7.64
C SER A 59 -26.14 10.26 6.20
N ILE A 60 -25.80 9.00 5.93
CA ILE A 60 -25.92 8.38 4.60
C ILE A 60 -27.37 8.38 4.14
N ASN A 61 -28.30 7.92 5.01
CA ASN A 61 -29.72 7.85 4.69
C ASN A 61 -30.37 9.24 4.51
N ALA A 62 -29.87 10.26 5.19
CA ALA A 62 -30.32 11.64 5.03
C ALA A 62 -29.68 12.36 3.84
N GLY A 63 -28.74 11.74 3.11
CA GLY A 63 -28.00 12.37 2.05
C GLY A 63 -26.97 13.42 2.52
N ASP A 64 -26.68 13.49 3.83
CA ASP A 64 -25.74 14.45 4.40
C ASP A 64 -24.30 13.93 4.27
N ARG A 65 -23.52 14.56 3.37
CA ARG A 65 -22.11 14.24 3.15
C ARG A 65 -21.82 12.74 2.96
N VAL A 66 -22.64 12.06 2.17
CA VAL A 66 -22.61 10.59 1.97
C VAL A 66 -21.20 10.05 1.74
N GLU A 67 -20.42 10.69 0.87
CA GLU A 67 -19.03 10.30 0.58
C GLU A 67 -18.16 10.29 1.83
N SER A 68 -18.20 11.39 2.60
CA SER A 68 -17.39 11.53 3.82
C SER A 68 -17.85 10.56 4.90
N ALA A 69 -19.17 10.40 5.05
CA ALA A 69 -19.78 9.47 6.00
C ALA A 69 -19.38 8.02 5.70
N LEU A 70 -19.44 7.58 4.44
CA LEU A 70 -19.01 6.24 4.03
C LEU A 70 -17.52 6.00 4.32
N LYS A 71 -16.65 6.97 4.03
CA LYS A 71 -15.20 6.84 4.30
C LYS A 71 -14.91 6.74 5.78
N ASP A 72 -15.45 7.67 6.56
CA ASP A 72 -15.18 7.72 8.00
C ASP A 72 -15.78 6.51 8.72
N MET A 73 -17.00 6.10 8.34
CA MET A 73 -17.63 4.89 8.84
C MET A 73 -16.80 3.64 8.55
N ALA A 74 -16.29 3.51 7.32
CA ALA A 74 -15.45 2.38 6.95
C ALA A 74 -14.14 2.32 7.76
N VAL A 75 -13.56 3.48 8.10
CA VAL A 75 -12.38 3.54 8.98
C VAL A 75 -12.73 3.06 10.39
N VAL A 76 -13.87 3.49 10.95
CA VAL A 76 -14.33 3.06 12.28
C VAL A 76 -14.64 1.57 12.28
N MET A 77 -15.40 1.07 11.32
CA MET A 77 -15.73 -0.35 11.19
C MET A 77 -14.45 -1.22 11.04
N LYS A 78 -13.46 -0.74 10.27
CA LYS A 78 -12.18 -1.43 10.15
C LYS A 78 -11.42 -1.54 11.48
N GLN A 79 -11.52 -0.53 12.34
CA GLN A 79 -10.92 -0.54 13.68
C GLN A 79 -11.62 -1.52 14.63
N LEU A 80 -12.93 -1.72 14.45
CA LEU A 80 -13.76 -2.67 15.20
C LEU A 80 -13.74 -4.09 14.61
N ASP A 81 -12.88 -4.37 13.65
CA ASP A 81 -12.79 -5.65 12.95
C ASP A 81 -14.03 -6.02 12.11
N ARG A 82 -14.88 -5.02 11.80
CA ARG A 82 -16.10 -5.15 10.98
C ARG A 82 -15.83 -4.73 9.52
N ALA A 83 -14.69 -5.14 8.97
CA ALA A 83 -14.25 -4.70 7.64
C ALA A 83 -15.14 -5.22 6.50
N GLU A 84 -15.72 -6.42 6.63
CA GLU A 84 -16.68 -6.97 5.66
C GLU A 84 -17.95 -6.12 5.55
N GLU A 85 -18.50 -5.67 6.67
CA GLU A 85 -19.66 -4.78 6.67
C GLU A 85 -19.34 -3.44 5.99
N ALA A 86 -18.16 -2.92 6.21
CA ALA A 86 -17.69 -1.69 5.55
C ALA A 86 -17.60 -1.86 4.02
N ILE A 87 -17.17 -3.03 3.54
CA ILE A 87 -17.13 -3.36 2.11
C ILE A 87 -18.54 -3.33 1.53
N GLU A 88 -19.48 -4.01 2.15
CA GLU A 88 -20.87 -4.08 1.66
C GLU A 88 -21.57 -2.71 1.72
N ALA A 89 -21.31 -1.91 2.76
CA ALA A 89 -21.80 -0.54 2.85
C ALA A 89 -21.28 0.32 1.69
N ILE A 90 -19.99 0.30 1.42
CA ILE A 90 -19.43 1.07 0.31
C ILE A 90 -20.00 0.59 -1.03
N LYS A 91 -20.07 -0.71 -1.27
CA LYS A 91 -20.63 -1.26 -2.52
C LYS A 91 -22.07 -0.81 -2.77
N SER A 92 -22.89 -0.83 -1.72
CA SER A 92 -24.31 -0.47 -1.80
C SER A 92 -24.54 1.02 -2.06
N PHE A 93 -23.74 1.90 -1.47
CA PHE A 93 -23.98 3.34 -1.50
C PHE A 93 -23.01 4.13 -2.37
N ARG A 94 -21.94 3.49 -2.88
CA ARG A 94 -20.95 4.14 -3.76
C ARG A 94 -21.58 4.82 -4.98
N GLY A 95 -22.62 4.21 -5.56
CA GLY A 95 -23.34 4.76 -6.72
C GLY A 95 -24.02 6.11 -6.48
N LEU A 96 -24.33 6.46 -5.24
CA LEU A 96 -24.88 7.76 -4.84
C LEU A 96 -23.83 8.87 -4.81
N CYS A 97 -22.55 8.53 -4.89
CA CYS A 97 -21.45 9.47 -4.79
C CYS A 97 -21.00 9.93 -6.19
N PRO A 98 -20.52 11.19 -6.33
CA PRO A 98 -19.91 11.67 -7.58
C PRO A 98 -18.70 10.81 -7.98
N LYS A 99 -18.38 10.74 -9.29
CA LYS A 99 -17.27 9.92 -9.82
C LYS A 99 -15.94 10.15 -9.07
N GLN A 100 -15.61 11.42 -8.78
CA GLN A 100 -14.39 11.75 -8.03
C GLN A 100 -14.38 11.17 -6.61
N ALA A 101 -15.53 11.13 -5.96
CA ALA A 101 -15.70 10.52 -4.64
C ALA A 101 -15.59 9.00 -4.72
N GLN A 102 -16.13 8.39 -5.79
CA GLN A 102 -16.00 6.95 -6.03
C GLN A 102 -14.54 6.50 -6.14
N GLU A 103 -13.67 7.26 -6.84
CA GLU A 103 -12.23 6.97 -6.88
C GLU A 103 -11.59 6.92 -5.49
N SER A 104 -12.04 7.80 -4.61
CA SER A 104 -11.57 7.84 -3.22
C SER A 104 -12.09 6.67 -2.39
N LEU A 105 -13.35 6.27 -2.58
CA LEU A 105 -13.94 5.08 -1.96
C LEU A 105 -13.27 3.80 -2.46
N ASP A 106 -12.86 3.73 -3.72
CA ASP A 106 -12.09 2.60 -4.26
C ASP A 106 -10.77 2.39 -3.53
N ASN A 107 -10.09 3.47 -3.10
CA ASN A 107 -8.88 3.32 -2.29
C ASN A 107 -9.16 2.71 -0.92
N VAL A 108 -10.30 3.07 -0.31
CA VAL A 108 -10.75 2.46 0.95
C VAL A 108 -11.10 0.98 0.73
N LEU A 109 -11.80 0.64 -0.36
CA LEU A 109 -12.11 -0.75 -0.72
C LEU A 109 -10.86 -1.61 -0.91
N ILE A 110 -9.85 -1.11 -1.61
CA ILE A 110 -8.56 -1.82 -1.78
C ILE A 110 -7.94 -2.16 -0.43
N ASP A 111 -7.99 -1.23 0.53
CA ASP A 111 -7.44 -1.42 1.86
C ASP A 111 -8.29 -2.38 2.72
N LEU A 112 -9.61 -2.34 2.57
CA LEU A 112 -10.54 -3.28 3.21
C LEU A 112 -10.38 -4.70 2.63
N TYR A 113 -10.35 -4.86 1.31
CA TYR A 113 -10.11 -6.16 0.66
C TYR A 113 -8.79 -6.77 1.11
N LYS A 114 -7.74 -5.95 1.24
CA LYS A 114 -6.46 -6.39 1.79
C LYS A 114 -6.61 -6.90 3.23
N LYS A 115 -7.37 -6.21 4.08
CA LYS A 115 -7.59 -6.63 5.48
C LYS A 115 -8.37 -7.93 5.57
N CYS A 116 -9.40 -8.10 4.72
CA CYS A 116 -10.27 -9.29 4.72
C CYS A 116 -9.69 -10.47 3.93
N GLY A 117 -8.49 -10.34 3.33
CA GLY A 117 -7.93 -11.40 2.49
C GLY A 117 -8.67 -11.64 1.17
N ARG A 118 -9.55 -10.72 0.75
CA ARG A 118 -10.31 -10.79 -0.51
C ARG A 118 -9.42 -10.36 -1.69
N VAL A 119 -8.40 -11.17 -1.96
CA VAL A 119 -7.31 -10.81 -2.88
C VAL A 119 -7.79 -10.72 -4.33
N ASP A 120 -8.75 -11.54 -4.74
CA ASP A 120 -9.26 -11.53 -6.12
C ASP A 120 -10.02 -10.24 -6.43
N GLU A 121 -10.89 -9.77 -5.54
CA GLU A 121 -11.59 -8.50 -5.70
C GLU A 121 -10.62 -7.32 -5.63
N GLN A 122 -9.58 -7.41 -4.79
CA GLN A 122 -8.51 -6.41 -4.73
C GLN A 122 -7.80 -6.31 -6.08
N ILE A 123 -7.43 -7.44 -6.70
CA ILE A 123 -6.77 -7.50 -8.02
C ILE A 123 -7.69 -6.91 -9.09
N MET A 124 -8.96 -7.29 -9.11
CA MET A 124 -9.93 -6.77 -10.09
C MET A 124 -10.05 -5.25 -10.01
N LEU A 125 -10.22 -4.72 -8.80
CA LEU A 125 -10.34 -3.27 -8.59
C LEU A 125 -9.06 -2.52 -8.98
N LEU A 126 -7.87 -3.06 -8.65
CA LEU A 126 -6.58 -2.47 -9.03
C LEU A 126 -6.38 -2.48 -10.56
N LYS A 127 -6.72 -3.57 -11.25
CA LYS A 127 -6.69 -3.65 -12.72
C LYS A 127 -7.64 -2.64 -13.35
N GLN A 128 -8.86 -2.50 -12.81
CA GLN A 128 -9.82 -1.48 -13.28
C GLN A 128 -9.23 -0.07 -13.14
N LYS A 129 -8.61 0.26 -12.00
CA LYS A 129 -7.97 1.57 -11.80
C LYS A 129 -6.81 1.82 -12.78
N LEU A 130 -6.00 0.81 -13.06
CA LEU A 130 -4.94 0.91 -14.07
C LEU A 130 -5.51 1.16 -15.47
N ARG A 131 -6.62 0.49 -15.80
CA ARG A 131 -7.34 0.72 -17.06
C ARG A 131 -7.82 2.19 -17.17
N MET A 132 -8.42 2.74 -16.10
CA MET A 132 -8.86 4.15 -16.08
C MET A 132 -7.70 5.12 -16.29
N ILE A 133 -6.53 4.82 -15.72
CA ILE A 133 -5.32 5.61 -15.97
C ILE A 133 -4.89 5.50 -17.44
N TYR A 134 -4.88 4.30 -17.99
CA TYR A 134 -4.45 4.05 -19.37
C TYR A 134 -5.31 4.76 -20.42
N ILE A 135 -6.63 4.81 -20.23
CA ILE A 135 -7.56 5.52 -21.11
C ILE A 135 -7.63 7.03 -20.85
N GLY A 136 -6.83 7.55 -19.88
CA GLY A 136 -6.76 8.98 -19.57
C GLY A 136 -7.92 9.52 -18.72
N GLU A 137 -8.78 8.67 -18.19
CA GLU A 137 -9.93 9.07 -17.35
C GLU A 137 -9.57 9.25 -15.86
N ALA A 138 -8.36 8.86 -15.45
CA ALA A 138 -7.91 9.08 -14.08
C ALA A 138 -7.87 10.56 -13.74
N PHE A 139 -8.22 10.90 -12.49
CA PHE A 139 -8.27 12.29 -11.99
C PHE A 139 -9.17 13.22 -12.82
N ASN A 140 -10.20 12.68 -13.49
CA ASN A 140 -11.05 13.44 -14.44
C ASN A 140 -10.22 14.10 -15.57
N GLY A 141 -9.23 13.38 -16.10
CA GLY A 141 -8.35 13.84 -17.17
C GLY A 141 -7.26 14.85 -16.73
N LYS A 142 -7.11 15.11 -15.42
CA LYS A 142 -6.07 16.02 -14.90
C LYS A 142 -4.75 15.28 -14.72
N PRO A 143 -3.58 15.94 -14.92
CA PRO A 143 -2.28 15.32 -14.75
C PRO A 143 -1.92 15.05 -13.27
N THR A 144 -2.58 15.76 -12.34
CA THR A 144 -2.35 15.64 -10.90
C THR A 144 -3.65 15.74 -10.12
N LYS A 145 -3.66 15.15 -8.91
CA LYS A 145 -4.69 15.37 -7.90
C LYS A 145 -4.09 15.86 -6.60
N THR A 146 -4.85 16.64 -5.84
CA THR A 146 -4.45 17.04 -4.49
C THR A 146 -4.84 15.96 -3.50
N ALA A 147 -3.86 15.42 -2.78
CA ALA A 147 -4.05 14.52 -1.65
C ALA A 147 -3.74 15.23 -0.33
N ARG A 148 -4.20 14.68 0.79
CA ARG A 148 -3.91 15.17 2.14
C ARG A 148 -3.37 14.03 2.99
N SER A 149 -2.28 14.29 3.71
CA SER A 149 -1.76 13.38 4.72
C SER A 149 -1.26 14.20 5.91
N HIS A 150 -1.61 13.79 7.12
CA HIS A 150 -1.25 14.49 8.37
C HIS A 150 -1.54 16.00 8.34
N GLY A 151 -2.69 16.39 7.75
CA GLY A 151 -3.09 17.79 7.63
C GLY A 151 -2.40 18.60 6.51
N LYS A 152 -1.35 18.07 5.89
CA LYS A 152 -0.64 18.72 4.77
C LYS A 152 -1.26 18.32 3.43
N LYS A 153 -1.38 19.29 2.52
CA LYS A 153 -1.79 19.06 1.13
C LYS A 153 -0.56 18.82 0.27
N PHE A 154 -0.62 17.85 -0.63
CA PHE A 154 0.41 17.59 -1.62
C PHE A 154 -0.21 17.17 -2.94
N GLN A 155 0.52 17.36 -4.03
CA GLN A 155 0.10 16.95 -5.36
C GLN A 155 0.60 15.53 -5.64
N VAL A 156 -0.27 14.72 -6.21
CA VAL A 156 0.06 13.36 -6.68
C VAL A 156 -0.08 13.33 -8.19
N SER A 157 0.99 12.99 -8.88
CA SER A 157 0.97 12.82 -10.34
C SER A 157 0.33 11.49 -10.74
N VAL A 158 -0.11 11.40 -12.00
CA VAL A 158 -0.60 10.13 -12.58
C VAL A 158 0.49 9.05 -12.50
N GLN A 159 1.75 9.40 -12.72
CA GLN A 159 2.89 8.46 -12.62
C GLN A 159 3.04 7.89 -11.21
N GLN A 160 3.03 8.74 -10.18
CA GLN A 160 3.09 8.31 -8.78
C GLN A 160 1.91 7.42 -8.41
N GLU A 161 0.69 7.77 -8.83
CA GLU A 161 -0.50 6.95 -8.59
C GLU A 161 -0.40 5.60 -9.32
N THR A 162 0.07 5.60 -10.58
CA THR A 162 0.28 4.37 -11.35
C THR A 162 1.27 3.44 -10.64
N SER A 163 2.41 3.95 -10.21
CA SER A 163 3.40 3.18 -9.47
C SER A 163 2.86 2.64 -8.15
N ARG A 164 2.05 3.44 -7.44
CA ARG A 164 1.38 3.01 -6.20
C ARG A 164 0.38 1.87 -6.45
N ILE A 165 -0.43 1.98 -7.50
CA ILE A 165 -1.41 0.93 -7.85
C ILE A 165 -0.69 -0.34 -8.30
N LEU A 166 0.37 -0.23 -9.11
CA LEU A 166 1.20 -1.37 -9.50
C LEU A 166 1.84 -2.03 -8.28
N GLY A 167 2.38 -1.27 -7.34
CA GLY A 167 2.93 -1.80 -6.09
C GLY A 167 1.90 -2.61 -5.28
N ASN A 168 0.66 -2.10 -5.17
CA ASN A 168 -0.42 -2.81 -4.50
C ASN A 168 -0.86 -4.07 -5.26
N LEU A 169 -0.87 -4.03 -6.61
CA LEU A 169 -1.20 -5.18 -7.45
C LEU A 169 -0.13 -6.27 -7.34
N ALA A 170 1.14 -5.90 -7.36
CA ALA A 170 2.23 -6.85 -7.17
C ALA A 170 2.18 -7.50 -5.78
N TRP A 171 1.86 -6.72 -4.75
CA TRP A 171 1.65 -7.24 -3.40
C TRP A 171 0.48 -8.25 -3.36
N ALA A 172 -0.63 -7.96 -4.04
CA ALA A 172 -1.76 -8.86 -4.13
C ALA A 172 -1.39 -10.19 -4.83
N TYR A 173 -0.57 -10.14 -5.89
CA TYR A 173 -0.03 -11.35 -6.51
C TYR A 173 0.90 -12.14 -5.58
N MET A 174 1.70 -11.47 -4.74
CA MET A 174 2.50 -12.15 -3.72
C MET A 174 1.63 -12.91 -2.72
N GLN A 175 0.49 -12.34 -2.30
CA GLN A 175 -0.46 -13.03 -1.41
C GLN A 175 -1.04 -14.31 -2.03
N LYS A 176 -1.12 -14.38 -3.36
CA LYS A 176 -1.49 -15.58 -4.11
C LYS A 176 -0.30 -16.49 -4.43
N SER A 177 0.87 -16.23 -3.85
CA SER A 177 2.11 -16.94 -4.15
C SER A 177 2.52 -16.91 -5.63
N ASN A 178 1.95 -15.98 -6.42
CA ASN A 178 2.32 -15.77 -7.81
C ASN A 178 3.50 -14.77 -7.90
N PHE A 179 4.69 -15.27 -7.53
CA PHE A 179 5.90 -14.44 -7.46
C PHE A 179 6.40 -13.99 -8.83
N ILE A 180 6.13 -14.75 -9.89
CA ILE A 180 6.50 -14.39 -11.27
C ILE A 180 5.72 -13.15 -11.72
N SER A 181 4.39 -13.16 -11.59
CA SER A 181 3.59 -11.99 -11.92
C SER A 181 3.88 -10.80 -11.01
N ALA A 182 4.11 -11.04 -9.73
CA ALA A 182 4.47 -9.99 -8.77
C ALA A 182 5.79 -9.32 -9.15
N GLU A 183 6.83 -10.08 -9.53
CA GLU A 183 8.11 -9.54 -10.01
C GLU A 183 7.92 -8.60 -11.19
N VAL A 184 7.22 -9.05 -12.22
CA VAL A 184 6.99 -8.26 -13.44
C VAL A 184 6.34 -6.92 -13.11
N VAL A 185 5.33 -6.94 -12.23
CA VAL A 185 4.60 -5.73 -11.84
C VAL A 185 5.47 -4.82 -10.97
N TYR A 186 6.26 -5.35 -10.02
CA TYR A 186 7.19 -4.54 -9.23
C TYR A 186 8.27 -3.90 -10.08
N ARG A 187 8.86 -4.63 -11.06
CA ARG A 187 9.83 -4.04 -12.00
C ARG A 187 9.20 -2.86 -12.75
N LYS A 188 7.96 -3.00 -13.23
CA LYS A 188 7.26 -1.91 -13.89
C LYS A 188 7.00 -0.74 -12.95
N ALA A 189 6.62 -0.99 -11.70
CA ALA A 189 6.42 0.05 -10.69
C ALA A 189 7.72 0.83 -10.42
N GLN A 190 8.86 0.12 -10.28
CA GLN A 190 10.18 0.71 -10.06
C GLN A 190 10.68 1.54 -11.25
N MET A 191 10.35 1.15 -12.49
CA MET A 191 10.67 1.94 -13.68
C MET A 191 9.94 3.28 -13.74
N ILE A 192 8.72 3.36 -13.18
CA ILE A 192 7.89 4.57 -13.24
C ILE A 192 8.24 5.52 -12.09
N ASP A 193 8.37 4.99 -10.89
CA ASP A 193 8.64 5.75 -9.67
C ASP A 193 9.41 4.86 -8.69
N PRO A 194 10.75 4.94 -8.68
CA PRO A 194 11.60 4.13 -7.82
C PRO A 194 11.31 4.34 -6.33
N ASP A 195 11.35 3.27 -5.54
CA ASP A 195 11.12 3.29 -4.09
C ASP A 195 11.76 2.06 -3.43
N ALA A 196 12.43 2.29 -2.32
CA ALA A 196 13.15 1.25 -1.58
C ALA A 196 12.23 0.14 -1.03
N ASN A 197 11.01 0.45 -0.59
CA ASN A 197 10.07 -0.56 -0.12
C ASN A 197 9.59 -1.48 -1.26
N LYS A 198 9.32 -0.92 -2.45
CA LYS A 198 9.00 -1.73 -3.64
C LYS A 198 10.21 -2.58 -4.08
N ALA A 199 11.44 -2.06 -3.94
CA ALA A 199 12.67 -2.81 -4.21
C ALA A 199 12.81 -4.02 -3.27
N CYS A 200 12.61 -3.85 -1.96
CA CYS A 200 12.62 -4.96 -1.00
C CYS A 200 11.56 -6.03 -1.34
N ASN A 201 10.36 -5.61 -1.74
CA ASN A 201 9.31 -6.57 -2.13
C ASN A 201 9.65 -7.30 -3.43
N LEU A 202 10.29 -6.63 -4.40
CA LEU A 202 10.83 -7.27 -5.59
C LEU A 202 11.88 -8.31 -5.23
N CYS A 203 12.81 -7.98 -4.33
CA CYS A 203 13.82 -8.93 -3.85
C CYS A 203 13.19 -10.15 -3.18
N HIS A 204 12.15 -9.95 -2.38
CA HIS A 204 11.41 -11.09 -1.81
C HIS A 204 10.84 -12.00 -2.91
N CYS A 205 10.31 -11.45 -4.01
CA CYS A 205 9.83 -12.27 -5.14
C CYS A 205 10.99 -13.03 -5.82
N LEU A 206 12.16 -12.41 -5.96
CA LEU A 206 13.35 -13.04 -6.53
C LEU A 206 13.89 -14.17 -5.64
N ILE A 207 13.92 -13.96 -4.33
CA ILE A 207 14.31 -14.98 -3.34
C ILE A 207 13.38 -16.21 -3.43
N LYS A 208 12.06 -16.00 -3.56
CA LYS A 208 11.10 -17.10 -3.74
C LYS A 208 11.27 -17.84 -5.07
N GLN A 209 11.95 -17.25 -6.05
CA GLN A 209 12.32 -17.84 -7.32
C GLN A 209 13.76 -18.37 -7.36
N ALA A 210 14.45 -18.43 -6.21
CA ALA A 210 15.85 -18.83 -6.06
C ALA A 210 16.86 -17.98 -6.87
N ARG A 211 16.48 -16.74 -7.23
CA ARG A 211 17.35 -15.77 -7.95
C ARG A 211 18.08 -14.88 -6.96
N TYR A 212 18.97 -15.49 -6.18
CA TYR A 212 19.60 -14.86 -5.02
C TYR A 212 20.58 -13.74 -5.40
N ASP A 213 21.37 -13.92 -6.45
CA ASP A 213 22.39 -12.94 -6.85
C ASP A 213 21.77 -11.63 -7.32
N GLU A 214 20.69 -11.71 -8.09
CA GLU A 214 19.95 -10.54 -8.52
C GLU A 214 19.27 -9.81 -7.34
N ALA A 215 18.70 -10.57 -6.40
CA ALA A 215 18.12 -10.00 -5.19
C ALA A 215 19.18 -9.30 -4.33
N ARG A 216 20.37 -9.89 -4.18
CA ARG A 216 21.50 -9.33 -3.42
C ARG A 216 21.92 -7.97 -3.96
N LEU A 217 22.12 -7.86 -5.28
CA LEU A 217 22.50 -6.60 -5.93
C LEU A 217 21.51 -5.47 -5.65
N ILE A 218 20.21 -5.76 -5.76
CA ILE A 218 19.17 -4.76 -5.51
C ILE A 218 19.14 -4.36 -4.03
N LEU A 219 19.27 -5.32 -3.09
CA LEU A 219 19.27 -5.02 -1.66
C LEU A 219 20.50 -4.19 -1.24
N GLU A 220 21.67 -4.47 -1.81
CA GLU A 220 22.85 -3.65 -1.59
C GLU A 220 22.64 -2.22 -2.09
N ASP A 221 21.99 -2.02 -3.23
CA ASP A 221 21.64 -0.69 -3.74
C ASP A 221 20.67 0.06 -2.82
N VAL A 222 19.71 -0.66 -2.21
CA VAL A 222 18.83 -0.11 -1.16
C VAL A 222 19.65 0.32 0.05
N LEU A 223 20.57 -0.52 0.56
CA LEU A 223 21.38 -0.20 1.73
C LEU A 223 22.38 0.94 1.48
N ARG A 224 22.90 1.06 0.24
CA ARG A 224 23.76 2.19 -0.20
C ARG A 224 22.98 3.49 -0.38
N GLY A 225 21.65 3.49 -0.20
CA GLY A 225 20.83 4.69 -0.32
C GLY A 225 20.49 5.13 -1.73
N LYS A 226 20.64 4.26 -2.74
CA LYS A 226 20.36 4.61 -4.14
C LYS A 226 18.87 4.76 -4.47
N HIS A 227 17.98 4.25 -3.62
CA HIS A 227 16.55 4.35 -3.82
C HIS A 227 15.92 5.37 -2.86
N PRO A 228 14.94 6.17 -3.30
CA PRO A 228 14.13 6.98 -2.41
C PRO A 228 13.51 6.13 -1.28
N GLY A 229 13.51 6.65 -0.05
CA GLY A 229 13.01 5.91 1.11
C GLY A 229 14.00 4.93 1.76
N SER A 230 15.23 4.79 1.24
CA SER A 230 16.28 3.94 1.83
C SER A 230 16.75 4.40 3.22
N SER A 231 16.50 5.65 3.58
CA SER A 231 16.81 6.18 4.92
C SER A 231 15.80 5.77 5.99
N ASP A 232 14.65 5.20 5.61
CA ASP A 232 13.67 4.70 6.56
C ASP A 232 14.20 3.45 7.29
N LEU A 233 14.20 3.50 8.62
CA LEU A 233 14.72 2.43 9.47
C LEU A 233 14.03 1.08 9.22
N ARG A 234 12.72 1.09 8.95
CA ARG A 234 11.96 -0.14 8.69
C ARG A 234 12.36 -0.79 7.37
N THR A 235 12.52 0.06 6.33
CA THR A 235 12.94 -0.40 5.00
C THR A 235 14.36 -0.98 5.06
N ARG A 236 15.24 -0.32 5.80
CA ARG A 236 16.63 -0.77 5.99
C ARG A 236 16.71 -2.08 6.75
N ALA A 237 16.02 -2.20 7.88
CA ALA A 237 15.95 -3.44 8.66
C ALA A 237 15.41 -4.61 7.82
N ARG A 238 14.39 -4.34 6.99
CA ARG A 238 13.86 -5.36 6.09
C ARG A 238 14.83 -5.77 4.99
N ALA A 239 15.63 -4.84 4.46
CA ALA A 239 16.67 -5.18 3.47
C ALA A 239 17.76 -6.05 4.10
N GLU A 240 18.17 -5.76 5.34
CA GLU A 240 19.13 -6.55 6.11
C GLU A 240 18.58 -7.95 6.41
N GLU A 241 17.29 -8.06 6.80
CA GLU A 241 16.61 -9.35 7.00
C GLU A 241 16.62 -10.21 5.74
N LEU A 242 16.30 -9.63 4.58
CA LEU A 242 16.29 -10.35 3.31
C LEU A 242 17.69 -10.78 2.86
N LEU A 243 18.73 -10.01 3.15
CA LEU A 243 20.12 -10.43 2.90
C LEU A 243 20.51 -11.62 3.78
N SER A 244 20.16 -11.59 5.07
CA SER A 244 20.38 -12.72 5.97
C SER A 244 19.61 -13.97 5.50
N GLU A 245 18.39 -13.81 4.96
CA GLU A 245 17.63 -14.93 4.37
C GLU A 245 18.37 -15.52 3.16
N ILE A 246 18.99 -14.70 2.30
CA ILE A 246 19.79 -15.16 1.16
C ILE A 246 21.02 -15.94 1.66
N GLU A 247 21.75 -15.39 2.63
CA GLU A 247 22.95 -16.00 3.19
C GLU A 247 22.66 -17.37 3.83
N SER A 248 21.49 -17.50 4.49
CA SER A 248 21.07 -18.76 5.08
C SER A 248 20.69 -19.84 4.05
N LYS A 249 20.26 -19.42 2.85
CA LYS A 249 19.82 -20.34 1.77
C LYS A 249 20.92 -20.65 0.76
N GLN A 250 21.87 -19.77 0.59
CA GLN A 250 23.11 -20.04 -0.14
C GLN A 250 24.17 -20.42 0.91
N PRO A 251 24.51 -21.72 1.08
CA PRO A 251 25.68 -22.04 1.88
C PRO A 251 26.85 -21.27 1.29
N PRO A 252 27.78 -20.78 2.14
CA PRO A 252 28.97 -20.13 1.64
C PRO A 252 29.59 -21.07 0.59
N VAL A 253 29.83 -20.53 -0.60
CA VAL A 253 30.65 -21.24 -1.57
C VAL A 253 31.92 -21.55 -0.84
N LEU A 254 32.04 -22.79 -0.35
CA LEU A 254 33.32 -23.31 0.11
C LEU A 254 34.22 -23.23 -1.11
N VAL A 255 34.94 -22.12 -1.22
CA VAL A 255 36.13 -22.09 -2.06
C VAL A 255 37.00 -23.18 -1.46
N GLN A 256 36.89 -24.38 -2.03
CA GLN A 256 37.79 -25.43 -1.69
C GLN A 256 39.18 -24.89 -2.03
N PRO A 257 40.09 -24.75 -1.07
CA PRO A 257 41.45 -24.36 -1.37
C PRO A 257 42.07 -25.51 -2.12
N GLY A 258 42.14 -25.38 -3.47
CA GLY A 258 42.65 -26.42 -4.34
C GLY A 258 42.11 -26.50 -5.77
N LEU A 259 41.09 -25.70 -6.14
CA LEU A 259 40.68 -25.58 -7.53
C LEU A 259 41.64 -24.61 -8.23
N GLU A 260 42.33 -25.13 -9.23
CA GLU A 260 43.21 -24.35 -10.12
C GLU A 260 42.38 -23.24 -10.82
N PRO A 261 42.96 -22.04 -11.07
CA PRO A 261 42.25 -20.91 -11.66
C PRO A 261 41.53 -21.20 -12.99
N GLU A 262 41.95 -22.22 -13.69
CA GLU A 262 41.40 -22.60 -15.00
C GLU A 262 40.01 -23.26 -14.93
N GLU A 263 39.70 -24.00 -13.88
CA GLU A 263 38.34 -24.61 -13.71
C GLU A 263 37.26 -23.59 -13.30
N TYR A 264 37.69 -22.55 -12.59
CA TYR A 264 36.74 -21.46 -12.20
C TYR A 264 36.36 -20.64 -13.44
N ASP A 265 37.25 -20.39 -14.35
CA ASP A 265 37.03 -19.63 -15.60
C ASP A 265 36.08 -20.38 -16.54
N PHE A 266 36.18 -21.72 -16.61
CA PHE A 266 35.31 -22.56 -17.42
C PHE A 266 33.86 -22.58 -16.90
N ALA A 267 33.64 -22.65 -15.60
CA ALA A 267 32.30 -22.64 -15.01
C ALA A 267 31.59 -21.28 -15.24
N VAL A 268 32.32 -20.18 -15.09
CA VAL A 268 31.82 -18.83 -15.35
C VAL A 268 31.52 -18.63 -16.83
N GLU A 269 32.38 -19.12 -17.73
CA GLU A 269 32.20 -19.03 -19.18
C GLU A 269 31.03 -19.92 -19.66
N LEU A 270 30.84 -21.11 -19.06
CA LEU A 270 29.71 -21.98 -19.34
C LEU A 270 28.40 -21.34 -18.93
N GLU A 271 28.34 -20.71 -17.75
CA GLU A 271 27.16 -20.01 -17.29
C GLU A 271 26.82 -18.80 -18.16
N ARG A 272 27.85 -18.08 -18.62
CA ARG A 272 27.72 -16.99 -19.59
C ARG A 272 27.17 -17.47 -20.93
N LEU A 273 27.65 -18.61 -21.44
CA LEU A 273 27.16 -19.24 -22.68
C LEU A 273 25.70 -19.74 -22.51
N LEU A 274 25.36 -20.36 -21.38
CA LEU A 274 24.00 -20.82 -21.11
C LEU A 274 23.04 -19.64 -20.97
N SER A 275 23.46 -18.53 -20.39
CA SER A 275 22.65 -17.31 -20.29
C SER A 275 22.49 -16.63 -21.67
N ALA A 276 23.45 -16.72 -22.54
CA ALA A 276 23.39 -16.21 -23.91
C ALA A 276 22.48 -17.07 -24.82
N TRP A 277 22.34 -18.36 -24.51
CA TRP A 277 21.45 -19.29 -25.23
C TRP A 277 20.03 -19.33 -24.67
N ALA A 278 19.78 -18.67 -23.55
CA ALA A 278 18.43 -18.51 -23.08
C ALA A 278 17.61 -17.77 -24.17
N PRO A 279 16.45 -18.31 -24.60
CA PRO A 279 15.66 -17.65 -25.63
C PRO A 279 15.35 -16.22 -25.20
N PRO A 280 15.42 -15.23 -26.12
CA PRO A 280 15.15 -13.86 -25.78
C PRO A 280 13.78 -13.78 -25.15
N ARG A 281 13.72 -13.43 -23.87
CA ARG A 281 12.47 -13.24 -23.14
C ARG A 281 11.65 -12.25 -23.95
N THR A 282 10.52 -12.68 -24.49
CA THR A 282 9.62 -11.80 -25.25
C THR A 282 9.33 -10.55 -24.43
N ARG A 283 9.61 -9.38 -25.00
CA ARG A 283 9.46 -8.07 -24.36
C ARG A 283 8.03 -7.72 -23.95
N ARG A 284 7.06 -8.59 -24.23
CA ARG A 284 5.66 -8.41 -23.84
C ARG A 284 5.43 -8.95 -22.43
N LEU A 285 5.12 -8.04 -21.53
CA LEU A 285 4.74 -8.38 -20.16
C LEU A 285 3.39 -9.11 -20.18
N PRO A 286 3.22 -10.25 -19.48
CA PRO A 286 1.95 -11.00 -19.41
C PRO A 286 0.74 -10.14 -19.05
N ILE A 287 0.97 -9.05 -18.31
CA ILE A 287 -0.05 -8.08 -17.91
C ILE A 287 -0.70 -7.35 -19.10
N PHE A 288 0.00 -7.25 -20.24
CA PHE A 288 -0.53 -6.62 -21.46
C PHE A 288 -1.21 -7.65 -22.37
N GLU A 289 -0.87 -8.92 -22.29
CA GLU A 289 -1.55 -10.00 -23.02
C GLU A 289 -2.95 -10.27 -22.45
N GLU A 290 -3.15 -10.13 -21.12
CA GLU A 290 -4.48 -10.19 -20.50
C GLU A 290 -5.38 -8.96 -20.81
N ILE A 291 -4.83 -7.86 -21.30
CA ILE A 291 -5.57 -6.65 -21.66
C ILE A 291 -5.94 -6.64 -23.15
N THR A 292 -5.22 -7.37 -23.99
CA THR A 292 -5.44 -7.47 -25.45
C THR A 292 -6.84 -8.00 -25.83
N PRO A 293 -7.41 -9.02 -25.16
CA PRO A 293 -8.74 -9.50 -25.49
C PRO A 293 -9.86 -8.46 -25.29
N PHE A 294 -9.64 -7.49 -24.40
CA PHE A 294 -10.60 -6.41 -24.16
C PHE A 294 -10.55 -5.32 -25.24
N ARG A 295 -9.44 -5.17 -25.95
CA ARG A 295 -9.30 -4.18 -27.02
C ARG A 295 -10.04 -4.64 -28.28
N ASP A 296 -10.02 -5.93 -28.58
CA ASP A 296 -10.68 -6.49 -29.77
C ASP A 296 -12.20 -6.63 -29.59
N GLN A 297 -12.70 -6.69 -28.35
CA GLN A 297 -14.13 -6.67 -28.05
C GLN A 297 -14.78 -5.27 -28.11
N MET A 298 -13.98 -4.21 -28.18
CA MET A 298 -14.49 -2.83 -28.28
C MET A 298 -14.33 -2.21 -29.68
N ALA A 299 -13.85 -2.97 -30.65
CA ALA A 299 -13.67 -2.58 -32.06
C ALA A 299 -14.82 -3.06 -32.97
N CYS A 300 -15.92 -3.59 -32.40
CA CYS A 300 -17.16 -3.93 -33.11
C CYS A 300 -18.29 -2.98 -32.71
#